data_fe45d4bb17e566fa61270409e124b7d2
#
_entry.id   fe45d4bb17e566fa61270409e124b7d2
#
_cell.length_a   1.000
_cell.length_b   1.000
_cell.length_c   1.000
_cell.angle_alpha   90.00
_cell.angle_beta   90.00
_cell.angle_gamma   90.00
#
_symmetry.space_group_name_H-M   'P 1'
#
loop_
_entity.id
_entity.type
_entity.pdbx_description
1 polymer ?
#
loop_
_entity_poly.entity_id
_entity_poly.type
_entity_poly.pdbx_seq_one_letter_code
_entity_poly.pdbx_strand_id
1 'polypeptide(L)'
;MRDVTGRRSFFTTLASAAGIAVLRPGDAAAQGAPPAAGPFDMAWLEQVKGRHKQLYDLGAWNLGEDPRPLRFCKNFLDTFRDVYKLEHPGVNTAVGVSGPAIALNATDRLWEKYKLGERSKIIDPLTRQPSVRNIFYDGSDISVKAMQARGTIFWQCNVALGNVAQQLADQFKMPFAEVRADLVAGLNPGVKLMPSHVMALALAQEKGFTYMRP
;
A
#
# COMPACT_ATOMS: atom_id res chain seq x y z
N MET A 1 -38.01 43.00 -47.44
CA MET A 1 -36.81 43.79 -47.77
C MET A 1 -35.93 43.88 -46.53
N ARG A 2 -34.96 43.03 -46.39
CA ARG A 2 -33.69 43.24 -45.66
C ARG A 2 -32.79 42.07 -46.01
N ASP A 3 -31.70 42.44 -46.51
CA ASP A 3 -30.65 41.71 -47.13
C ASP A 3 -29.88 40.84 -46.09
N VAL A 4 -29.54 39.61 -46.42
CA VAL A 4 -28.65 38.75 -45.68
C VAL A 4 -27.50 38.35 -46.59
N THR A 5 -26.49 39.16 -46.57
CA THR A 5 -25.15 38.88 -47.07
C THR A 5 -24.30 38.50 -45.86
N GLY A 6 -23.59 37.40 -45.76
CA GLY A 6 -22.64 36.77 -46.59
C GLY A 6 -21.59 36.28 -45.61
N ARG A 7 -21.59 34.96 -45.31
CA ARG A 7 -20.46 34.32 -44.61
C ARG A 7 -19.43 33.88 -45.63
N ARG A 8 -18.38 34.65 -45.77
CA ARG A 8 -17.24 34.27 -46.59
C ARG A 8 -16.24 33.47 -45.77
N SER A 9 -16.01 32.29 -46.28
CA SER A 9 -14.96 31.33 -45.99
C SER A 9 -13.55 31.97 -45.83
N PHE A 10 -12.89 31.63 -44.74
CA PHE A 10 -11.46 31.69 -44.60
C PHE A 10 -10.87 30.27 -44.59
N PHE A 11 -10.61 29.74 -45.76
CA PHE A 11 -9.71 28.62 -45.91
C PHE A 11 -8.36 29.19 -46.38
N THR A 12 -7.48 29.43 -45.43
CA THR A 12 -6.08 29.68 -45.74
C THR A 12 -5.36 28.34 -45.72
N THR A 13 -4.91 27.94 -46.90
CA THR A 13 -4.13 26.74 -47.12
C THR A 13 -2.77 26.91 -46.48
N LEU A 14 -2.50 26.25 -45.39
CA LEU A 14 -1.18 26.00 -44.82
C LEU A 14 -0.76 24.59 -45.26
N ALA A 15 0.01 24.51 -46.33
CA ALA A 15 0.75 23.30 -46.67
C ALA A 15 1.93 23.17 -45.69
N SER A 16 1.73 22.47 -44.59
CA SER A 16 2.81 22.02 -43.73
C SER A 16 3.13 20.58 -44.09
N ALA A 17 4.31 20.32 -44.56
CA ALA A 17 4.85 18.99 -44.78
C ALA A 17 4.91 18.26 -43.39
N ALA A 18 3.87 17.52 -43.06
CA ALA A 18 3.88 16.59 -41.95
C ALA A 18 4.68 15.36 -42.39
N GLY A 19 5.94 15.32 -42.01
CA GLY A 19 6.73 14.09 -42.05
C GLY A 19 6.05 13.05 -41.17
N ILE A 20 5.44 12.04 -41.80
CA ILE A 20 4.92 10.88 -41.09
C ILE A 20 6.14 10.11 -40.56
N ALA A 21 6.52 10.33 -39.32
CA ALA A 21 7.44 9.43 -38.61
C ALA A 21 6.76 8.08 -38.50
N VAL A 22 7.11 7.15 -39.34
CA VAL A 22 6.73 5.74 -39.21
C VAL A 22 7.42 5.21 -37.96
N LEU A 23 6.70 5.17 -36.84
CA LEU A 23 7.14 4.49 -35.63
C LEU A 23 7.34 3.01 -35.97
N ARG A 24 8.58 2.57 -35.96
CA ARG A 24 8.92 1.17 -36.14
C ARG A 24 8.43 0.38 -34.92
N PRO A 25 7.84 -0.83 -35.08
CA PRO A 25 7.38 -1.68 -33.98
C PRO A 25 8.48 -2.21 -33.05
N GLY A 26 9.63 -1.57 -33.02
CA GLY A 26 10.77 -1.98 -32.19
C GLY A 26 11.15 -0.98 -31.09
N ASP A 27 10.62 0.26 -31.13
CA ASP A 27 11.07 1.31 -30.22
C ASP A 27 10.30 1.35 -28.87
N ALA A 28 9.37 0.41 -28.64
CA ALA A 28 8.65 0.26 -27.38
C ALA A 28 9.36 -0.65 -26.35
N ALA A 29 10.54 -1.12 -26.66
CA ALA A 29 11.24 -2.12 -25.84
C ALA A 29 12.54 -1.62 -25.25
N ALA A 30 12.52 -0.53 -24.52
CA ALA A 30 13.64 -0.18 -23.64
C ALA A 30 13.20 0.74 -22.49
N GLN A 31 12.09 0.43 -21.83
CA GLN A 31 12.00 0.83 -20.44
C GLN A 31 12.79 -0.23 -19.66
N GLY A 32 14.10 0.02 -19.53
CA GLY A 32 14.97 -0.78 -18.70
C GLY A 32 14.35 -0.95 -17.32
N ALA A 33 14.54 -2.13 -16.74
CA ALA A 33 14.17 -2.37 -15.35
C ALA A 33 14.61 -1.17 -14.52
N PRO A 34 13.76 -0.64 -13.64
CA PRO A 34 14.15 0.47 -12.79
C PRO A 34 15.43 0.09 -12.05
N PRO A 35 16.38 1.02 -11.90
CA PRO A 35 17.64 0.72 -11.24
C PRO A 35 17.37 0.08 -9.89
N ALA A 36 18.07 -1.01 -9.59
CA ALA A 36 18.06 -1.65 -8.28
C ALA A 36 18.40 -0.59 -7.24
N ALA A 37 17.42 -0.23 -6.45
CA ALA A 37 17.47 1.08 -5.92
C ALA A 37 17.27 1.13 -4.43
N GLY A 38 18.17 1.68 -3.71
CA GLY A 38 17.93 2.28 -2.43
C GLY A 38 17.29 1.33 -1.37
N PRO A 39 16.83 1.88 -0.25
CA PRO A 39 16.34 1.09 0.90
C PRO A 39 15.00 0.36 0.66
N PHE A 40 14.45 0.41 -0.56
CA PHE A 40 13.13 -0.13 -0.88
C PHE A 40 13.25 -1.39 -1.73
N ASP A 41 12.76 -2.52 -1.18
CA ASP A 41 12.64 -3.77 -1.93
C ASP A 41 11.33 -3.78 -2.73
N MET A 42 11.44 -3.55 -4.04
CA MET A 42 10.32 -3.57 -4.98
C MET A 42 10.19 -4.91 -5.72
N ALA A 43 11.15 -5.83 -5.53
CA ALA A 43 11.22 -7.08 -6.30
C ALA A 43 9.99 -7.99 -6.11
N TRP A 44 9.31 -7.87 -4.98
CA TRP A 44 8.09 -8.64 -4.70
C TRP A 44 6.98 -8.44 -5.75
N LEU A 45 6.90 -7.25 -6.37
CA LEU A 45 5.90 -6.95 -7.42
C LEU A 45 6.08 -7.86 -8.65
N GLU A 46 7.32 -8.25 -8.97
CA GLU A 46 7.62 -9.16 -10.07
C GLU A 46 7.46 -10.64 -9.68
N GLN A 47 7.51 -10.93 -8.39
CA GLN A 47 7.43 -12.30 -7.87
C GLN A 47 5.98 -12.79 -7.70
N VAL A 48 5.01 -11.88 -7.59
CA VAL A 48 3.60 -12.23 -7.37
C VAL A 48 3.01 -12.83 -8.65
N LYS A 49 2.87 -14.15 -8.66
CA LYS A 49 2.26 -14.94 -9.71
C LYS A 49 0.76 -15.17 -9.40
N GLY A 50 0.07 -15.84 -10.31
CA GLY A 50 -1.34 -16.17 -10.12
C GLY A 50 -2.29 -15.13 -10.72
N ARG A 51 -3.51 -15.61 -11.01
CA ARG A 51 -4.54 -14.83 -11.71
C ARG A 51 -5.34 -13.94 -10.78
N HIS A 52 -5.60 -14.43 -9.57
CA HIS A 52 -6.47 -13.76 -8.62
C HIS A 52 -5.64 -12.98 -7.60
N LYS A 53 -5.72 -11.66 -7.67
CA LYS A 53 -4.93 -10.75 -6.84
C LYS A 53 -5.81 -9.65 -6.28
N GLN A 54 -5.83 -9.48 -4.97
CA GLN A 54 -6.60 -8.42 -4.30
C GLN A 54 -5.69 -7.57 -3.42
N LEU A 55 -5.83 -6.27 -3.60
CA LEU A 55 -5.16 -5.26 -2.80
C LEU A 55 -6.14 -4.63 -1.82
N TYR A 56 -5.75 -4.55 -0.55
CA TYR A 56 -6.49 -3.88 0.52
C TYR A 56 -5.78 -2.60 0.94
N ASP A 57 -6.45 -1.47 0.75
CA ASP A 57 -5.94 -0.15 1.12
C ASP A 57 -6.38 0.22 2.53
N LEU A 58 -5.46 0.15 3.49
CA LEU A 58 -5.66 0.58 4.87
C LEU A 58 -5.11 2.00 5.14
N GLY A 59 -4.91 2.82 4.10
CA GLY A 59 -4.34 4.16 4.24
C GLY A 59 -5.12 5.11 5.15
N ALA A 60 -6.43 4.90 5.29
CA ALA A 60 -7.29 5.69 6.17
C ALA A 60 -7.97 4.84 7.26
N TRP A 61 -7.60 3.57 7.41
CA TRP A 61 -8.22 2.69 8.39
C TRP A 61 -7.87 3.08 9.82
N ASN A 62 -8.89 3.27 10.65
CA ASN A 62 -8.71 3.57 12.07
C ASN A 62 -8.82 2.29 12.91
N LEU A 63 -7.69 1.77 13.36
CA LEU A 63 -7.60 0.55 14.15
C LEU A 63 -8.32 0.64 15.50
N GLY A 64 -8.46 1.84 16.06
CA GLY A 64 -9.19 2.06 17.32
C GLY A 64 -10.70 2.01 17.16
N GLU A 65 -11.22 2.34 15.96
CA GLU A 65 -12.66 2.29 15.65
C GLU A 65 -13.09 0.90 15.16
N ASP A 66 -12.31 0.28 14.27
CA ASP A 66 -12.53 -1.11 13.85
C ASP A 66 -11.24 -1.93 13.97
N PRO A 67 -11.12 -2.78 14.98
CA PRO A 67 -9.94 -3.60 15.25
C PRO A 67 -9.85 -4.86 14.37
N ARG A 68 -10.59 -4.93 13.26
CA ARG A 68 -10.60 -6.11 12.36
C ARG A 68 -10.17 -5.76 10.92
N PRO A 69 -9.00 -5.10 10.73
CA PRO A 69 -8.59 -4.59 9.43
C PRO A 69 -8.37 -5.69 8.39
N LEU A 70 -8.10 -6.92 8.81
CA LEU A 70 -7.76 -8.04 7.91
C LEU A 70 -8.93 -9.00 7.62
N ARG A 71 -10.15 -8.72 8.13
CA ARG A 71 -11.30 -9.62 7.92
C ARG A 71 -11.65 -9.83 6.45
N PHE A 72 -11.55 -8.78 5.63
CA PHE A 72 -11.86 -8.89 4.20
C PHE A 72 -10.78 -9.68 3.45
N CYS A 73 -9.51 -9.51 3.83
CA CYS A 73 -8.40 -10.29 3.30
C CYS A 73 -8.60 -11.79 3.59
N LYS A 74 -8.92 -12.13 4.85
CA LYS A 74 -9.23 -13.51 5.23
C LYS A 74 -10.41 -14.06 4.44
N ASN A 75 -11.52 -13.31 4.37
CA ASN A 75 -12.73 -13.76 3.67
C ASN A 75 -12.45 -14.06 2.18
N PHE A 76 -11.66 -13.21 1.52
CA PHE A 76 -11.26 -13.43 0.15
C PHE A 76 -10.48 -14.73 -0.01
N LEU A 77 -9.45 -14.94 0.81
CA LEU A 77 -8.62 -16.14 0.77
C LEU A 77 -9.43 -17.40 1.09
N ASP A 78 -10.31 -17.34 2.10
CA ASP A 78 -11.16 -18.48 2.47
C ASP A 78 -12.14 -18.84 1.36
N THR A 79 -12.78 -17.86 0.74
CA THR A 79 -13.75 -18.11 -0.34
C THR A 79 -13.07 -18.76 -1.54
N PHE A 80 -11.89 -18.31 -1.95
CA PHE A 80 -11.15 -18.93 -3.04
C PHE A 80 -10.72 -20.37 -2.72
N ARG A 81 -10.27 -20.63 -1.50
CA ARG A 81 -9.95 -21.98 -1.04
C ARG A 81 -11.18 -22.87 -1.06
N ASP A 82 -12.29 -22.41 -0.52
CA ASP A 82 -13.47 -23.24 -0.28
C ASP A 82 -14.24 -23.52 -1.58
N VAL A 83 -14.36 -22.52 -2.46
CA VAL A 83 -15.12 -22.64 -3.73
C VAL A 83 -14.27 -23.22 -4.86
N TYR A 84 -13.06 -22.67 -5.05
CA TYR A 84 -12.23 -23.00 -6.21
C TYR A 84 -11.05 -23.92 -5.89
N LYS A 85 -10.83 -24.27 -4.60
CA LYS A 85 -9.66 -25.02 -4.11
C LYS A 85 -8.34 -24.35 -4.48
N LEU A 86 -8.34 -23.01 -4.49
CA LEU A 86 -7.19 -22.18 -4.84
C LEU A 86 -6.63 -21.49 -3.59
N GLU A 87 -5.33 -21.63 -3.42
CA GLU A 87 -4.54 -20.96 -2.39
C GLU A 87 -3.31 -20.29 -3.01
N HIS A 88 -2.45 -19.70 -2.20
CA HIS A 88 -1.17 -19.18 -2.65
C HIS A 88 -0.32 -20.30 -3.31
N PRO A 89 0.34 -20.05 -4.45
CA PRO A 89 0.48 -18.78 -5.18
C PRO A 89 -0.60 -18.49 -6.25
N GLY A 90 -1.63 -19.32 -6.40
CA GLY A 90 -2.72 -19.10 -7.36
C GLY A 90 -3.60 -17.90 -7.00
N VAL A 91 -3.76 -17.65 -5.71
CA VAL A 91 -4.46 -16.49 -5.13
C VAL A 91 -3.48 -15.69 -4.28
N ASN A 92 -3.45 -14.36 -4.47
CA ASN A 92 -2.53 -13.49 -3.75
C ASN A 92 -3.27 -12.27 -3.20
N THR A 93 -2.83 -11.83 -2.04
CA THR A 93 -3.33 -10.60 -1.42
C THR A 93 -2.18 -9.69 -1.03
N ALA A 94 -2.46 -8.40 -1.03
CA ALA A 94 -1.54 -7.41 -0.50
C ALA A 94 -2.31 -6.43 0.39
N VAL A 95 -1.68 -6.00 1.47
CA VAL A 95 -2.25 -5.04 2.42
C VAL A 95 -1.34 -3.84 2.52
N GLY A 96 -1.84 -2.71 2.06
CA GLY A 96 -1.13 -1.44 2.10
C GLY A 96 -1.47 -0.66 3.36
N VAL A 97 -0.44 -0.34 4.16
CA VAL A 97 -0.59 0.39 5.41
C VAL A 97 0.02 1.78 5.32
N SER A 98 -0.78 2.77 5.72
CA SER A 98 -0.39 4.18 5.82
C SER A 98 -1.21 4.86 6.92
N GLY A 99 -0.92 6.12 7.22
CA GLY A 99 -1.71 6.94 8.12
C GLY A 99 -2.02 6.30 9.48
N PRO A 100 -3.29 6.28 9.91
CA PRO A 100 -3.69 5.78 11.24
C PRO A 100 -3.42 4.28 11.48
N ALA A 101 -3.34 3.49 10.41
CA ALA A 101 -3.14 2.04 10.50
C ALA A 101 -1.68 1.62 10.73
N ILE A 102 -0.74 2.56 10.83
CA ILE A 102 0.71 2.28 10.94
C ILE A 102 1.06 1.33 12.09
N ALA A 103 0.29 1.36 13.18
CA ALA A 103 0.50 0.49 14.34
C ALA A 103 0.34 -1.01 14.00
N LEU A 104 -0.42 -1.36 12.94
CA LEU A 104 -0.60 -2.75 12.48
C LEU A 104 0.75 -3.42 12.14
N ASN A 105 1.65 -2.66 11.54
CA ASN A 105 2.95 -3.15 11.07
C ASN A 105 4.08 -3.02 12.10
N ALA A 106 3.82 -2.46 13.28
CA ALA A 106 4.82 -2.22 14.32
C ALA A 106 4.96 -3.41 15.28
N THR A 107 6.20 -3.72 15.66
CA THR A 107 6.50 -4.72 16.70
C THR A 107 6.06 -4.27 18.10
N ASP A 108 5.89 -5.20 19.03
CA ASP A 108 5.55 -4.93 20.44
C ASP A 108 6.50 -3.92 21.08
N ARG A 109 7.78 -3.98 20.75
CA ARG A 109 8.80 -3.01 21.22
C ARG A 109 8.41 -1.56 20.86
N LEU A 110 7.91 -1.32 19.66
CA LEU A 110 7.46 0.02 19.26
C LEU A 110 6.13 0.39 19.93
N TRP A 111 5.24 -0.57 20.11
CA TRP A 111 3.98 -0.35 20.82
C TRP A 111 4.20 0.12 22.25
N GLU A 112 5.09 -0.54 22.99
CA GLU A 112 5.46 -0.18 24.35
C GLU A 112 6.18 1.16 24.39
N LYS A 113 7.29 1.31 23.59
CA LYS A 113 8.15 2.49 23.60
C LYS A 113 7.40 3.78 23.26
N TYR A 114 6.55 3.74 22.22
CA TYR A 114 5.86 4.92 21.71
C TYR A 114 4.38 4.98 22.09
N LYS A 115 3.93 4.12 23.00
CA LYS A 115 2.55 4.05 23.49
C LYS A 115 1.52 4.01 22.34
N LEU A 116 1.78 3.15 21.32
CA LEU A 116 0.97 3.15 20.10
C LEU A 116 -0.49 2.77 20.36
N GLY A 117 -0.77 1.93 21.36
CA GLY A 117 -2.15 1.61 21.75
C GLY A 117 -2.89 2.81 22.33
N GLU A 118 -2.27 3.59 23.21
CA GLU A 118 -2.83 4.82 23.75
C GLU A 118 -3.06 5.84 22.63
N ARG A 119 -2.04 6.07 21.80
CA ARG A 119 -2.09 6.99 20.66
C ARG A 119 -3.21 6.67 19.67
N SER A 120 -3.42 5.40 19.37
CA SER A 120 -4.42 4.91 18.40
C SER A 120 -5.73 4.49 19.06
N LYS A 121 -5.90 4.73 20.36
CA LYS A 121 -7.09 4.35 21.16
C LYS A 121 -7.42 2.85 21.05
N ILE A 122 -6.40 2.01 21.00
CA ILE A 122 -6.56 0.56 20.90
C ILE A 122 -6.49 -0.04 22.28
N ILE A 123 -7.59 -0.68 22.69
CA ILE A 123 -7.74 -1.31 23.99
C ILE A 123 -7.43 -2.81 23.88
N ASP A 124 -6.55 -3.29 24.74
CA ASP A 124 -6.29 -4.73 24.85
C ASP A 124 -7.54 -5.42 25.43
N PRO A 125 -8.11 -6.42 24.72
CA PRO A 125 -9.34 -7.07 25.13
C PRO A 125 -9.21 -7.83 26.46
N LEU A 126 -8.00 -8.22 26.86
CA LEU A 126 -7.73 -8.96 28.08
C LEU A 126 -7.59 -8.03 29.29
N THR A 127 -6.79 -6.96 29.15
CA THR A 127 -6.50 -6.05 30.27
C THR A 127 -7.49 -4.92 30.41
N ARG A 128 -8.25 -4.60 29.33
CA ARG A 128 -9.17 -3.45 29.25
C ARG A 128 -8.45 -2.10 29.39
N GLN A 129 -7.15 -2.08 29.18
CA GLN A 129 -6.30 -0.89 29.16
C GLN A 129 -5.77 -0.61 27.75
N PRO A 130 -5.25 0.59 27.46
CA PRO A 130 -4.53 0.84 26.21
C PRO A 130 -3.45 -0.23 25.98
N SER A 131 -3.46 -0.84 24.79
CA SER A 131 -2.59 -1.96 24.51
C SER A 131 -1.12 -1.53 24.46
N VAL A 132 -0.26 -2.25 25.17
CA VAL A 132 1.20 -2.09 25.13
C VAL A 132 1.88 -3.03 24.14
N ARG A 133 1.09 -3.87 23.45
CA ARG A 133 1.56 -4.84 22.45
C ARG A 133 0.71 -4.80 21.19
N ASN A 134 1.26 -5.30 20.10
CA ASN A 134 0.51 -5.40 18.83
C ASN A 134 -0.47 -6.59 18.86
N ILE A 135 -1.72 -6.32 19.23
CA ILE A 135 -2.78 -7.34 19.28
C ILE A 135 -3.22 -7.84 17.90
N PHE A 136 -2.72 -7.22 16.82
CA PHE A 136 -3.05 -7.61 15.43
C PHE A 136 -1.99 -8.52 14.81
N TYR A 137 -0.79 -8.62 15.42
CA TYR A 137 0.32 -9.34 14.78
C TYR A 137 0.16 -10.85 14.85
N ASP A 138 -0.23 -11.40 15.99
CA ASP A 138 -0.35 -12.85 16.24
C ASP A 138 -1.58 -13.15 17.10
N GLY A 139 -1.86 -14.44 17.33
CA GLY A 139 -2.89 -14.90 18.26
C GLY A 139 -4.30 -15.08 17.68
N SER A 140 -4.49 -14.85 16.38
CA SER A 140 -5.76 -15.12 15.69
C SER A 140 -5.55 -15.51 14.23
N ASP A 141 -6.59 -16.09 13.61
CA ASP A 141 -6.60 -16.45 12.19
C ASP A 141 -6.76 -15.23 11.24
N ILE A 142 -7.03 -14.04 11.80
CA ILE A 142 -7.04 -12.75 11.08
C ILE A 142 -5.87 -11.86 11.49
N SER A 143 -4.80 -12.43 12.03
CA SER A 143 -3.57 -11.71 12.37
C SER A 143 -2.67 -11.46 11.15
N VAL A 144 -1.76 -10.49 11.28
CA VAL A 144 -0.74 -10.22 10.26
C VAL A 144 0.04 -11.50 9.94
N LYS A 145 0.52 -12.19 10.96
CA LYS A 145 1.30 -13.43 10.83
C LYS A 145 0.51 -14.56 10.14
N ALA A 146 -0.78 -14.73 10.49
CA ALA A 146 -1.63 -15.72 9.84
C ALA A 146 -1.85 -15.39 8.36
N MET A 147 -2.04 -14.12 8.00
CA MET A 147 -2.18 -13.70 6.60
C MET A 147 -0.85 -13.84 5.84
N GLN A 148 0.29 -13.49 6.44
CA GLN A 148 1.61 -13.72 5.84
C GLN A 148 1.87 -15.20 5.55
N ALA A 149 1.49 -16.10 6.45
CA ALA A 149 1.59 -17.55 6.23
C ALA A 149 0.78 -18.04 5.03
N ARG A 150 -0.27 -17.29 4.63
CA ARG A 150 -1.09 -17.54 3.44
C ARG A 150 -0.63 -16.77 2.20
N GLY A 151 0.55 -16.16 2.23
CA GLY A 151 1.14 -15.43 1.12
C GLY A 151 0.71 -13.97 0.99
N THR A 152 0.02 -13.40 1.99
CA THR A 152 -0.33 -11.97 2.00
C THR A 152 0.91 -11.12 2.18
N ILE A 153 1.10 -10.15 1.31
CA ILE A 153 2.20 -9.18 1.38
C ILE A 153 1.72 -7.95 2.14
N PHE A 154 2.50 -7.53 3.12
CA PHE A 154 2.26 -6.29 3.86
C PHE A 154 3.30 -5.25 3.50
N TRP A 155 2.87 -4.01 3.29
CA TRP A 155 3.81 -2.90 3.17
C TRP A 155 3.48 -1.74 4.09
N GLN A 156 4.51 -0.96 4.38
CA GLN A 156 4.45 0.28 5.14
C GLN A 156 4.85 1.46 4.26
N CYS A 157 4.05 2.52 4.26
CA CYS A 157 4.35 3.77 3.59
C CYS A 157 5.49 4.52 4.29
N ASN A 158 6.61 4.76 3.60
CA ASN A 158 7.74 5.50 4.15
C ASN A 158 7.42 6.99 4.40
N VAL A 159 6.61 7.62 3.54
CA VAL A 159 6.18 9.01 3.75
C VAL A 159 5.35 9.14 5.03
N ALA A 160 4.35 8.26 5.21
CA ALA A 160 3.52 8.26 6.42
C ALA A 160 4.33 7.91 7.68
N LEU A 161 5.30 6.99 7.56
CA LEU A 161 6.20 6.63 8.64
C LEU A 161 7.06 7.84 9.07
N GLY A 162 7.54 8.63 8.10
CA GLY A 162 8.26 9.87 8.38
C GLY A 162 7.40 10.89 9.13
N ASN A 163 6.14 11.07 8.73
CA ASN A 163 5.21 11.96 9.42
C ASN A 163 4.94 11.51 10.87
N VAL A 164 4.76 10.22 11.08
CA VAL A 164 4.61 9.66 12.44
C VAL A 164 5.89 9.82 13.25
N ALA A 165 7.06 9.60 12.63
CA ALA A 165 8.35 9.81 13.29
C ALA A 165 8.51 11.25 13.80
N GLN A 166 8.11 12.25 12.99
CA GLN A 166 8.15 13.65 13.42
C GLN A 166 7.23 13.91 14.63
N GLN A 167 6.00 13.41 14.56
CA GLN A 167 5.04 13.58 15.66
C GLN A 167 5.53 12.93 16.97
N LEU A 168 6.13 11.72 16.87
CA LEU A 168 6.69 11.04 18.03
C LEU A 168 7.96 11.73 18.55
N ALA A 169 8.81 12.23 17.67
CA ALA A 169 10.01 13.00 18.03
C ALA A 169 9.60 14.25 18.84
N ASP A 170 8.57 14.97 18.38
CA ASP A 170 8.05 16.16 19.09
C ASP A 170 7.42 15.79 20.43
N GLN A 171 6.64 14.70 20.47
CA GLN A 171 5.96 14.24 21.68
C GLN A 171 6.94 13.75 22.76
N PHE A 172 7.94 12.95 22.37
CA PHE A 172 8.90 12.35 23.31
C PHE A 172 10.19 13.16 23.48
N LYS A 173 10.30 14.32 22.80
CA LYS A 173 11.50 15.18 22.82
C LYS A 173 12.77 14.45 22.39
N MET A 174 12.65 13.64 21.34
CA MET A 174 13.74 12.83 20.78
C MET A 174 14.14 13.39 19.39
N PRO A 175 15.40 13.14 18.94
CA PRO A 175 15.80 13.50 17.59
C PRO A 175 14.97 12.74 16.53
N PHE A 176 14.46 13.45 15.51
CA PHE A 176 13.70 12.86 14.42
C PHE A 176 14.39 11.67 13.75
N ALA A 177 15.71 11.81 13.47
CA ALA A 177 16.49 10.76 12.81
C ALA A 177 16.53 9.45 13.61
N GLU A 178 16.64 9.55 14.94
CA GLU A 178 16.62 8.40 15.84
C GLU A 178 15.24 7.72 15.83
N VAL A 179 14.17 8.49 16.02
CA VAL A 179 12.79 7.95 16.00
C VAL A 179 12.49 7.29 14.68
N ARG A 180 12.86 7.95 13.56
CA ARG A 180 12.62 7.39 12.23
C ARG A 180 13.38 6.08 12.01
N ALA A 181 14.66 6.01 12.38
CA ALA A 181 15.44 4.79 12.28
C ALA A 181 14.85 3.66 13.15
N ASP A 182 14.38 4.00 14.34
CA ASP A 182 13.76 3.06 15.26
C ASP A 182 12.43 2.50 14.73
N LEU A 183 11.59 3.35 14.11
CA LEU A 183 10.34 2.92 13.48
C LEU A 183 10.60 1.98 12.30
N VAL A 184 11.61 2.26 11.47
CA VAL A 184 11.97 1.37 10.34
C VAL A 184 12.47 0.03 10.85
N ALA A 185 13.40 0.03 11.84
CA ALA A 185 13.94 -1.18 12.43
C ALA A 185 12.92 -2.00 13.24
N GLY A 186 11.84 -1.37 13.67
CA GLY A 186 10.77 -1.99 14.45
C GLY A 186 9.54 -2.38 13.64
N LEU A 187 9.61 -2.43 12.32
CA LEU A 187 8.56 -3.05 11.51
C LEU A 187 8.51 -4.56 11.75
N ASN A 188 7.32 -5.13 11.71
CA ASN A 188 7.13 -6.57 11.82
C ASN A 188 7.91 -7.32 10.73
N PRO A 189 8.40 -8.54 11.00
CA PRO A 189 9.08 -9.35 10.00
C PRO A 189 8.26 -9.51 8.71
N GLY A 190 8.92 -9.39 7.56
CA GLY A 190 8.31 -9.54 6.24
C GLY A 190 7.52 -8.33 5.74
N VAL A 191 7.33 -7.28 6.53
CA VAL A 191 6.72 -6.03 6.07
C VAL A 191 7.69 -5.30 5.14
N LYS A 192 7.22 -4.93 3.95
CA LYS A 192 8.00 -4.18 2.96
C LYS A 192 7.88 -2.68 3.19
N LEU A 193 9.00 -1.98 3.26
CA LEU A 193 8.97 -0.52 3.28
C LEU A 193 8.84 -0.01 1.84
N MET A 194 7.76 0.73 1.53
CA MET A 194 7.51 1.29 0.21
C MET A 194 7.80 2.80 0.19
N PRO A 195 8.33 3.36 -0.91
CA PRO A 195 8.61 4.79 -1.02
C PRO A 195 7.41 5.66 -0.62
N SER A 196 6.26 5.37 -1.21
CA SER A 196 4.97 5.98 -0.83
C SER A 196 3.83 5.00 -1.03
N HIS A 197 2.75 5.21 -0.28
CA HIS A 197 1.54 4.39 -0.37
C HIS A 197 0.87 4.48 -1.74
N VAL A 198 0.69 5.71 -2.24
CA VAL A 198 0.03 5.95 -3.53
C VAL A 198 0.80 5.33 -4.71
N MET A 199 2.13 5.37 -4.68
CA MET A 199 2.96 4.70 -5.68
C MET A 199 2.80 3.18 -5.58
N ALA A 200 2.81 2.61 -4.37
CA ALA A 200 2.63 1.18 -4.15
C ALA A 200 1.27 0.68 -4.64
N LEU A 201 0.20 1.46 -4.40
CA LEU A 201 -1.15 1.16 -4.90
C LEU A 201 -1.18 1.13 -6.43
N ALA A 202 -0.57 2.11 -7.10
CA ALA A 202 -0.51 2.18 -8.56
C ALA A 202 0.24 0.97 -9.14
N LEU A 203 1.46 0.71 -8.66
CA LEU A 203 2.28 -0.40 -9.13
C LEU A 203 1.63 -1.77 -8.91
N ALA A 204 0.97 -1.97 -7.78
CA ALA A 204 0.24 -3.22 -7.52
C ALA A 204 -0.91 -3.41 -8.53
N GLN A 205 -1.67 -2.35 -8.85
CA GLN A 205 -2.73 -2.42 -9.85
C GLN A 205 -2.19 -2.69 -11.26
N GLU A 206 -1.06 -2.10 -11.64
CA GLU A 206 -0.35 -2.40 -12.90
C GLU A 206 0.07 -3.88 -12.98
N LYS A 207 0.33 -4.54 -11.84
CA LYS A 207 0.61 -5.99 -11.75
C LYS A 207 -0.65 -6.85 -11.64
N GLY A 208 -1.82 -6.27 -11.88
CA GLY A 208 -3.10 -6.97 -11.97
C GLY A 208 -3.79 -7.20 -10.62
N PHE A 209 -3.41 -6.50 -9.57
CA PHE A 209 -4.22 -6.49 -8.35
C PHE A 209 -5.51 -5.68 -8.56
N THR A 210 -6.63 -6.26 -8.18
CA THR A 210 -7.87 -5.50 -8.01
C THR A 210 -7.79 -4.72 -6.69
N TYR A 211 -8.40 -3.54 -6.66
CA TYR A 211 -8.32 -2.63 -5.52
C TYR A 211 -9.56 -2.71 -4.64
N MET A 212 -9.37 -2.75 -3.33
CA MET A 212 -10.41 -2.60 -2.33
C MET A 212 -9.96 -1.66 -1.22
N ARG A 213 -10.79 -0.69 -0.91
CA ARG A 213 -10.70 0.12 0.31
C ARG A 213 -11.81 -0.36 1.24
N PRO A 214 -11.49 -1.10 2.30
CA PRO A 214 -12.48 -1.68 3.21
C PRO A 214 -13.13 -0.64 4.10
#